data_08f1c8a2ab7a642f46e0454694d427ad
#
_entry.id   08f1c8a2ab7a642f46e0454694d427ad
#
_cell.length_a   1.000
_cell.length_b   1.000
_cell.length_c   1.000
_cell.angle_alpha   90.00
_cell.angle_beta   90.00
_cell.angle_gamma   90.00
#
_symmetry.space_group_name_H-M   'P 1'
#
loop_
_entity.id
_entity.type
_entity.pdbx_description
1 polymer ?
#
loop_
_entity_poly.entity_id
_entity_poly.type
_entity_poly.pdbx_seq_one_letter_code
_entity_poly.pdbx_strand_id
1 'polypeptide(L)'
;MKIIMLGAPGAGKGTQAKMIAEKFGIPHVSTGDIFRANIKNGTELGKEAKKYMDQGLLVPDELTVKILLDRVAQDDCKNGYVLDGFPRTIPQAEVLDKALTELGDKIDYAINVDVPDENIIRRMSGRRACVTCGATYHVCLLYTSDAADE
;
A
#
# COMPACT_ATOMS: atom_id res chain seq x y z
N MET A 1 -5.65 8.41 14.32
CA MET A 1 -4.20 8.54 14.02
C MET A 1 -3.96 8.05 12.60
N LYS A 2 -3.40 8.90 11.75
CA LYS A 2 -3.21 8.66 10.31
C LYS A 2 -1.73 8.72 9.98
N ILE A 3 -1.22 7.60 9.45
CA ILE A 3 0.23 7.39 9.26
C ILE A 3 0.50 7.06 7.80
N ILE A 4 1.55 7.64 7.25
CA ILE A 4 2.12 7.25 5.95
C ILE A 4 3.43 6.49 6.18
N MET A 5 3.57 5.33 5.54
CA MET A 5 4.81 4.55 5.53
C MET A 5 5.58 4.80 4.24
N LEU A 6 6.77 5.36 4.37
CA LEU A 6 7.71 5.63 3.28
C LEU A 6 8.90 4.68 3.31
N GLY A 7 9.60 4.56 2.21
CA GLY A 7 10.81 3.74 2.06
C GLY A 7 10.83 2.90 0.80
N ALA A 8 11.98 2.36 0.45
CA ALA A 8 12.21 1.57 -0.75
C ALA A 8 11.40 0.26 -0.77
N PRO A 9 11.11 -0.31 -1.95
CA PRO A 9 10.59 -1.68 -2.05
C PRO A 9 11.57 -2.65 -1.36
N GLY A 10 11.04 -3.56 -0.53
CA GLY A 10 11.90 -4.50 0.24
C GLY A 10 12.46 -3.95 1.55
N ALA A 11 12.23 -2.68 1.90
CA ALA A 11 12.64 -2.11 3.18
C ALA A 11 11.91 -2.70 4.40
N GLY A 12 10.77 -3.35 4.19
CA GLY A 12 9.96 -3.92 5.26
C GLY A 12 8.76 -3.05 5.66
N LYS A 13 8.42 -2.04 4.86
CA LYS A 13 7.26 -1.15 5.10
C LYS A 13 5.99 -1.89 5.45
N GLY A 14 5.58 -2.82 4.59
CA GLY A 14 4.33 -3.58 4.78
C GLY A 14 4.31 -4.39 6.07
N THR A 15 5.46 -4.95 6.48
CA THR A 15 5.58 -5.68 7.75
C THR A 15 5.39 -4.72 8.93
N GLN A 16 6.09 -3.59 8.92
CA GLN A 16 5.99 -2.58 9.97
C GLN A 16 4.60 -1.93 10.00
N ALA A 17 4.03 -1.64 8.83
CA ALA A 17 2.68 -1.09 8.71
C ALA A 17 1.62 -2.01 9.34
N LYS A 18 1.71 -3.32 9.12
CA LYS A 18 0.80 -4.30 9.74
C LYS A 18 0.94 -4.32 11.26
N MET A 19 2.17 -4.33 11.78
CA MET A 19 2.42 -4.31 13.23
C MET A 19 1.89 -3.04 13.88
N ILE A 20 2.06 -1.88 13.24
CA ILE A 20 1.52 -0.59 13.69
C ILE A 20 -0.01 -0.64 13.67
N ALA A 21 -0.60 -1.10 12.58
CA ALA A 21 -2.04 -1.22 12.41
C ALA A 21 -2.67 -2.10 13.51
N GLU A 22 -2.09 -3.26 13.79
CA GLU A 22 -2.52 -4.17 14.86
C GLU A 22 -2.39 -3.52 16.24
N LYS A 23 -1.23 -2.90 16.51
CA LYS A 23 -0.96 -2.27 17.82
C LYS A 23 -1.94 -1.14 18.15
N PHE A 24 -2.33 -0.35 17.17
CA PHE A 24 -3.20 0.81 17.38
C PHE A 24 -4.67 0.56 17.00
N GLY A 25 -5.01 -0.64 16.53
CA GLY A 25 -6.37 -0.99 16.15
C GLY A 25 -6.90 -0.17 14.97
N ILE A 26 -6.02 0.16 14.01
CA ILE A 26 -6.35 0.93 12.80
C ILE A 26 -6.06 0.09 11.54
N PRO A 27 -6.79 0.27 10.42
CA PRO A 27 -6.58 -0.54 9.24
C PRO A 27 -5.26 -0.22 8.52
N HIS A 28 -4.63 -1.27 8.00
CA HIS A 28 -3.52 -1.18 7.04
C HIS A 28 -4.09 -1.00 5.63
N VAL A 29 -3.79 0.12 5.01
CA VAL A 29 -4.31 0.53 3.70
C VAL A 29 -3.18 0.50 2.69
N SER A 30 -3.08 -0.60 1.94
CA SER A 30 -2.10 -0.77 0.86
C SER A 30 -2.73 -0.36 -0.47
N THR A 31 -2.11 0.56 -1.19
CA THR A 31 -2.62 0.98 -2.51
C THR A 31 -2.71 -0.17 -3.49
N GLY A 32 -1.74 -1.09 -3.48
CA GLY A 32 -1.79 -2.28 -4.33
C GLY A 32 -3.01 -3.17 -4.05
N ASP A 33 -3.37 -3.34 -2.78
CA ASP A 33 -4.54 -4.13 -2.38
C ASP A 33 -5.84 -3.43 -2.75
N ILE A 34 -5.90 -2.11 -2.59
CA ILE A 34 -7.07 -1.31 -2.99
C ILE A 34 -7.32 -1.43 -4.49
N PHE A 35 -6.29 -1.28 -5.31
CA PHE A 35 -6.42 -1.44 -6.77
C PHE A 35 -6.92 -2.84 -7.13
N ARG A 36 -6.31 -3.87 -6.56
CA ARG A 36 -6.74 -5.25 -6.80
C ARG A 36 -8.20 -5.49 -6.40
N ALA A 37 -8.60 -4.98 -5.24
CA ALA A 37 -9.98 -5.09 -4.76
C ALA A 37 -10.97 -4.35 -5.68
N ASN A 38 -10.67 -3.11 -6.07
CA ASN A 38 -11.52 -2.33 -6.96
C ASN A 38 -11.69 -3.00 -8.34
N ILE A 39 -10.61 -3.52 -8.92
CA ILE A 39 -10.65 -4.23 -10.20
C ILE A 39 -11.46 -5.53 -10.04
N LYS A 40 -11.22 -6.32 -9.00
CA LYS A 40 -11.94 -7.57 -8.75
C LYS A 40 -13.44 -7.35 -8.54
N ASN A 41 -13.80 -6.30 -7.82
CA ASN A 41 -15.19 -5.95 -7.54
C ASN A 41 -15.88 -5.21 -8.68
N GLY A 42 -15.16 -4.84 -9.75
CA GLY A 42 -15.68 -4.17 -10.92
C GLY A 42 -16.25 -2.77 -10.64
N THR A 43 -15.70 -2.07 -9.65
CA THR A 43 -16.12 -0.68 -9.36
C THR A 43 -15.80 0.22 -10.54
N GLU A 44 -16.51 1.35 -10.69
CA GLU A 44 -16.25 2.30 -11.79
C GLU A 44 -14.80 2.80 -11.77
N LEU A 45 -14.28 3.15 -10.60
CA LEU A 45 -12.87 3.54 -10.42
C LEU A 45 -11.90 2.39 -10.75
N GLY A 46 -12.26 1.14 -10.41
CA GLY A 46 -11.48 -0.04 -10.74
C GLY A 46 -11.46 -0.33 -12.25
N LYS A 47 -12.59 -0.14 -12.94
CA LYS A 47 -12.66 -0.29 -14.40
C LYS A 47 -11.82 0.77 -15.11
N GLU A 48 -11.87 2.02 -14.61
CA GLU A 48 -11.07 3.11 -15.15
C GLU A 48 -9.58 2.87 -14.95
N ALA A 49 -9.16 2.50 -13.74
CA ALA A 49 -7.77 2.14 -13.44
C ALA A 49 -7.26 0.97 -14.30
N LYS A 50 -8.13 -0.04 -14.52
CA LYS A 50 -7.80 -1.20 -15.33
C LYS A 50 -7.48 -0.83 -16.79
N LYS A 51 -8.16 0.18 -17.37
CA LYS A 51 -7.88 0.63 -18.75
C LYS A 51 -6.42 1.09 -18.92
N TYR A 52 -5.88 1.82 -17.92
CA TYR A 52 -4.48 2.23 -17.93
C TYR A 52 -3.54 1.04 -17.74
N MET A 53 -3.84 0.16 -16.81
CA MET A 53 -3.01 -1.00 -16.50
C MET A 53 -2.94 -1.99 -17.68
N ASP A 54 -4.06 -2.25 -18.36
CA ASP A 54 -4.13 -3.14 -19.53
C ASP A 54 -3.31 -2.61 -20.72
N GLN A 55 -3.09 -1.30 -20.78
CA GLN A 55 -2.23 -0.64 -21.77
C GLN A 55 -0.78 -0.50 -21.31
N GLY A 56 -0.42 -0.98 -20.12
CA GLY A 56 0.89 -0.81 -19.51
C GLY A 56 1.20 0.63 -19.09
N LEU A 57 0.18 1.46 -18.98
CA LEU A 57 0.30 2.85 -18.56
C LEU A 57 0.18 2.99 -17.05
N LEU A 58 0.80 4.04 -16.52
CA LEU A 58 0.61 4.40 -15.11
C LEU A 58 -0.80 4.97 -14.91
N VAL A 59 -1.43 4.55 -13.80
CA VAL A 59 -2.72 5.14 -13.39
C VAL A 59 -2.48 6.59 -12.98
N PRO A 60 -3.28 7.55 -13.47
CA PRO A 60 -3.14 8.96 -13.11
C PRO A 60 -3.20 9.18 -11.59
N ASP A 61 -2.42 10.14 -11.10
CA ASP A 61 -2.32 10.44 -9.67
C ASP A 61 -3.68 10.82 -9.06
N GLU A 62 -4.47 11.61 -9.80
CA GLU A 62 -5.82 11.99 -9.38
C GLU A 62 -6.76 10.80 -9.22
N LEU A 63 -6.69 9.82 -10.13
CA LEU A 63 -7.50 8.60 -10.04
C LEU A 63 -7.04 7.73 -8.87
N THR A 64 -5.72 7.65 -8.65
CA THR A 64 -5.13 6.95 -7.52
C THR A 64 -5.61 7.55 -6.20
N VAL A 65 -5.60 8.88 -6.08
CA VAL A 65 -6.10 9.58 -4.89
C VAL A 65 -7.60 9.35 -4.69
N LYS A 66 -8.43 9.44 -5.74
CA LYS A 66 -9.87 9.15 -5.64
C LYS A 66 -10.15 7.75 -5.08
N ILE A 67 -9.47 6.74 -5.61
CA ILE A 67 -9.58 5.35 -5.14
C ILE A 67 -9.15 5.24 -3.67
N LEU A 68 -8.09 5.95 -3.29
CA LEU A 68 -7.62 5.99 -1.91
C LEU A 68 -8.63 6.67 -0.98
N LEU A 69 -9.16 7.83 -1.37
CA LEU A 69 -10.14 8.57 -0.58
C LEU A 69 -11.43 7.77 -0.35
N ASP A 70 -11.91 7.08 -1.38
CA ASP A 70 -13.06 6.17 -1.26
C ASP A 70 -12.82 5.07 -0.22
N ARG A 71 -11.60 4.53 -0.17
CA ARG A 71 -11.22 3.53 0.84
C ARG A 71 -11.11 4.12 2.25
N VAL A 72 -10.47 5.26 2.41
CA VAL A 72 -10.28 5.85 3.76
C VAL A 72 -11.54 6.53 4.31
N ALA A 73 -12.54 6.76 3.47
CA ALA A 73 -13.86 7.24 3.89
C ALA A 73 -14.72 6.14 4.56
N GLN A 74 -14.32 4.87 4.48
CA GLN A 74 -15.05 3.77 5.10
C GLN A 74 -15.00 3.84 6.62
N ASP A 75 -16.00 3.26 7.27
CA ASP A 75 -16.20 3.36 8.72
C ASP A 75 -15.02 2.84 9.55
N ASP A 76 -14.32 1.82 9.06
CA ASP A 76 -13.14 1.25 9.73
C ASP A 76 -11.95 2.21 9.77
N CYS A 77 -11.91 3.21 8.89
CA CYS A 77 -10.86 4.22 8.82
C CYS A 77 -11.12 5.48 9.67
N LYS A 78 -12.28 5.61 10.30
CA LYS A 78 -12.66 6.80 11.09
C LYS A 78 -11.68 7.11 12.23
N ASN A 79 -11.15 6.08 12.88
CA ASN A 79 -10.20 6.24 14.00
C ASN A 79 -8.75 6.40 13.55
N GLY A 80 -8.50 6.30 12.26
CA GLY A 80 -7.19 6.39 11.64
C GLY A 80 -6.90 5.24 10.70
N TYR A 81 -5.72 5.28 10.08
CA TYR A 81 -5.24 4.27 9.15
C TYR A 81 -3.72 4.39 8.95
N VAL A 82 -3.14 3.33 8.41
CA VAL A 82 -1.74 3.32 7.97
C VAL A 82 -1.71 3.17 6.45
N LEU A 83 -1.23 4.18 5.73
CA LEU A 83 -1.04 4.13 4.28
C LEU A 83 0.30 3.48 3.95
N ASP A 84 0.28 2.47 3.08
CA ASP A 84 1.48 1.80 2.57
C ASP A 84 1.50 1.82 1.04
N GLY A 85 2.61 2.32 0.47
CA GLY A 85 2.83 2.37 -0.95
C GLY A 85 2.28 3.62 -1.67
N PHE A 86 1.80 4.62 -0.93
CA PHE A 86 1.37 5.92 -1.43
C PHE A 86 1.52 6.99 -0.33
N PRO A 87 1.94 8.23 -0.64
CA PRO A 87 2.45 8.70 -1.94
C PRO A 87 3.85 8.13 -2.26
N ARG A 88 4.22 8.12 -3.56
CA ARG A 88 5.55 7.70 -4.02
C ARG A 88 6.34 8.84 -4.67
N THR A 89 5.65 9.93 -4.98
CA THR A 89 6.23 11.12 -5.61
C THR A 89 5.70 12.38 -4.91
N ILE A 90 6.42 13.49 -5.09
CA ILE A 90 6.01 14.78 -4.55
C ILE A 90 4.64 15.22 -5.10
N PRO A 91 4.36 15.15 -6.43
CA PRO A 91 3.04 15.48 -6.95
C PRO A 91 1.91 14.65 -6.31
N GLN A 92 2.12 13.36 -6.08
CA GLN A 92 1.14 12.51 -5.39
C GLN A 92 0.90 12.97 -3.94
N ALA A 93 1.95 13.39 -3.25
CA ALA A 93 1.82 13.92 -1.88
C ALA A 93 1.02 15.23 -1.86
N GLU A 94 1.27 16.13 -2.81
CA GLU A 94 0.55 17.40 -2.94
C GLU A 94 -0.94 17.20 -3.25
N VAL A 95 -1.26 16.28 -4.17
CA VAL A 95 -2.66 15.95 -4.50
C VAL A 95 -3.37 15.32 -3.30
N LEU A 96 -2.70 14.43 -2.56
CA LEU A 96 -3.23 13.83 -1.34
C LEU A 96 -3.48 14.89 -0.25
N ASP A 97 -2.51 15.76 0.00
CA ASP A 97 -2.60 16.79 1.03
C ASP A 97 -3.74 17.77 0.75
N LYS A 98 -3.87 18.22 -0.50
CA LYS A 98 -4.99 19.05 -0.95
C LYS A 98 -6.33 18.36 -0.72
N ALA A 99 -6.46 17.11 -1.13
CA ALA A 99 -7.70 16.36 -1.00
C ALA A 99 -8.09 16.12 0.46
N LEU A 100 -7.13 15.81 1.33
CA LEU A 100 -7.37 15.68 2.77
C LEU A 100 -7.76 17.02 3.41
N THR A 101 -7.09 18.10 3.02
CA THR A 101 -7.42 19.45 3.51
C THR A 101 -8.84 19.86 3.16
N GLU A 102 -9.31 19.56 1.94
CA GLU A 102 -10.69 19.80 1.51
C GLU A 102 -11.71 19.01 2.36
N LEU A 103 -11.32 17.85 2.88
CA LEU A 103 -12.13 17.03 3.79
C LEU A 103 -12.00 17.44 5.26
N GLY A 104 -11.21 18.47 5.57
CA GLY A 104 -10.90 18.88 6.94
C GLY A 104 -10.04 17.90 7.70
N ASP A 105 -9.24 17.11 6.99
CA ASP A 105 -8.42 16.04 7.51
C ASP A 105 -6.92 16.27 7.27
N LYS A 106 -6.07 15.52 7.96
CA LYS A 106 -4.61 15.60 7.82
C LYS A 106 -3.91 14.30 8.17
N ILE A 107 -2.70 14.14 7.66
CA ILE A 107 -1.79 13.08 8.10
C ILE A 107 -1.09 13.51 9.39
N ASP A 108 -1.07 12.64 10.39
CA ASP A 108 -0.42 12.91 11.68
C ASP A 108 1.08 12.60 11.63
N TYR A 109 1.48 11.52 10.94
CA TYR A 109 2.87 11.05 10.88
C TYR A 109 3.25 10.52 9.52
N ALA A 110 4.47 10.84 9.08
CA ALA A 110 5.14 10.19 7.96
C ALA A 110 6.37 9.45 8.50
N ILE A 111 6.38 8.13 8.37
CA ILE A 111 7.46 7.26 8.88
C ILE A 111 8.25 6.72 7.69
N ASN A 112 9.54 7.09 7.61
CA ASN A 112 10.44 6.54 6.61
C ASN A 112 11.17 5.32 7.16
N VAL A 113 11.03 4.18 6.48
CA VAL A 113 11.79 2.95 6.78
C VAL A 113 13.04 2.98 5.90
N ASP A 114 14.11 3.50 6.48
CA ASP A 114 15.40 3.62 5.81
C ASP A 114 16.23 2.35 5.96
N VAL A 115 16.70 1.81 4.84
CA VAL A 115 17.50 0.58 4.79
C VAL A 115 18.56 0.75 3.71
N PRO A 116 19.84 0.41 3.98
CA PRO A 116 20.90 0.47 2.98
C PRO A 116 20.57 -0.32 1.70
N ASP A 117 20.94 0.23 0.55
CA ASP A 117 20.61 -0.32 -0.78
C ASP A 117 21.06 -1.78 -0.94
N GLU A 118 22.23 -2.12 -0.41
CA GLU A 118 22.75 -3.49 -0.44
C GLU A 118 21.78 -4.49 0.23
N ASN A 119 21.20 -4.10 1.35
CA ASN A 119 20.21 -4.91 2.06
C ASN A 119 18.88 -4.98 1.28
N ILE A 120 18.49 -3.90 0.61
CA ILE A 120 17.32 -3.87 -0.27
C ILE A 120 17.49 -4.87 -1.41
N ILE A 121 18.62 -4.82 -2.12
CA ILE A 121 18.94 -5.72 -3.24
C ILE A 121 18.89 -7.17 -2.78
N ARG A 122 19.52 -7.48 -1.66
CA ARG A 122 19.53 -8.85 -1.08
C ARG A 122 18.13 -9.33 -0.74
N ARG A 123 17.29 -8.48 -0.14
CA ARG A 123 15.90 -8.82 0.23
C ARG A 123 15.03 -9.01 -1.00
N MET A 124 15.16 -8.13 -1.99
CA MET A 124 14.34 -8.18 -3.20
C MET A 124 14.69 -9.37 -4.09
N SER A 125 15.97 -9.72 -4.23
CA SER A 125 16.39 -10.89 -5.02
C SER A 125 15.87 -12.22 -4.45
N GLY A 126 15.71 -12.30 -3.12
CA GLY A 126 15.19 -13.49 -2.44
C GLY A 126 13.67 -13.49 -2.23
N ARG A 127 12.99 -12.38 -2.52
CA ARG A 127 11.54 -12.26 -2.29
C ARG A 127 10.74 -13.13 -3.26
N ARG A 128 9.76 -13.84 -2.73
CA ARG A 128 8.77 -14.60 -3.48
C ARG A 128 7.37 -14.21 -3.01
N ALA A 129 6.40 -14.27 -3.90
CA ALA A 129 5.00 -14.03 -3.59
C ALA A 129 4.15 -15.17 -4.11
N CYS A 130 3.26 -15.66 -3.27
CA CYS A 130 2.28 -16.66 -3.69
C CYS A 130 1.31 -16.04 -4.71
N VAL A 131 1.16 -16.67 -5.86
CA VAL A 131 0.26 -16.19 -6.92
C VAL A 131 -1.21 -16.31 -6.54
N THR A 132 -1.53 -17.23 -5.62
CA THR A 132 -2.91 -17.52 -5.21
C THR A 132 -3.39 -16.57 -4.12
N CYS A 133 -2.63 -16.40 -3.04
CA CYS A 133 -3.05 -15.63 -1.86
C CYS A 133 -2.29 -14.32 -1.64
N GLY A 134 -1.21 -14.05 -2.40
CA GLY A 134 -0.38 -12.86 -2.28
C GLY A 134 0.58 -12.87 -1.07
N ALA A 135 0.63 -13.95 -0.28
CA ALA A 135 1.57 -14.07 0.84
C ALA A 135 3.02 -13.93 0.35
N THR A 136 3.86 -13.29 1.17
CA THR A 136 5.25 -12.99 0.80
C THR A 136 6.20 -13.86 1.60
N TYR A 137 7.17 -14.45 0.92
CA TYR A 137 8.20 -15.33 1.44
C TYR A 137 9.59 -14.86 1.02
N HIS A 138 10.63 -15.45 1.63
CA HIS A 138 12.01 -15.17 1.26
C HIS A 138 12.82 -16.48 1.22
N VAL A 139 13.57 -16.70 0.13
CA VAL A 139 14.31 -17.97 -0.10
C VAL A 139 15.35 -18.32 0.96
N CYS A 140 15.84 -17.35 1.73
CA CYS A 140 16.81 -17.58 2.81
C CYS A 140 16.17 -17.78 4.18
N LEU A 141 14.84 -17.72 4.28
CA LEU A 141 14.12 -17.90 5.54
C LEU A 141 13.29 -19.17 5.44
N LEU A 142 13.42 -20.02 6.44
CA LEU A 142 12.57 -21.21 6.56
C LEU A 142 11.20 -20.73 7.04
N TYR A 143 10.25 -20.66 6.13
CA TYR A 143 8.84 -20.48 6.44
C TYR A 143 8.21 -21.86 6.54
N THR A 144 7.68 -22.17 7.69
CA THR A 144 6.79 -23.33 7.86
C THR A 144 5.38 -22.89 7.49
N SER A 145 5.04 -22.94 6.21
CA SER A 145 3.65 -22.87 5.79
C SER A 145 3.40 -24.03 4.83
N ASP A 146 2.27 -24.70 5.01
CA ASP A 146 1.83 -25.82 4.19
C ASP A 146 1.68 -25.49 2.70
N ALA A 147 1.78 -24.20 2.33
CA ALA A 147 1.72 -23.70 0.96
C ALA A 147 3.09 -23.62 0.25
N ALA A 148 4.18 -24.01 0.91
CA ALA A 148 5.53 -23.98 0.33
C ALA A 148 5.94 -25.31 -0.31
N ASP A 149 5.12 -26.35 -0.15
CA ASP A 149 5.40 -27.72 -0.63
C ASP A 149 4.62 -28.09 -1.91
N GLU A 150 3.92 -27.13 -2.55
CA GLU A 150 3.25 -27.34 -3.84
C GLU A 150 3.96 -26.64 -5.01
#